data_42c47264b663b22cc7ff320444332cdf
#
_entry.id   42c47264b663b22cc7ff320444332cdf
#
_cell.length_a   1.000
_cell.length_b   1.000
_cell.length_c   1.000
_cell.angle_alpha   90.00
_cell.angle_beta   90.00
_cell.angle_gamma   90.00
#
_symmetry.space_group_name_H-M   'P 1'
#
loop_
_entity.id
_entity.type
_entity.pdbx_description
1 polymer ?
#
loop_
_entity_poly.entity_id
_entity_poly.type
_entity_poly.pdbx_seq_one_letter_code
_entity_poly.pdbx_strand_id
1 'polypeptide(L)'
;GLPMGSAPIGYTIFADFLKFNPKDPKWDDRDRFVLSAGHGSMLDYSLLYLFGYDISKEDLMNFRQLGYKTPGHPEYGHTPGVETTTGPLGQGIANAVGMAVAEAHLAATFNREGFPIVDHYTYVLCGDGCLEEGISYEACSFAGTHQLGKLILFYDDNDITIEGNTDITFKEDVAMRFKAQGWQVLKVDDANDLDLLRRTIRKAKADTDHPSIIMCKPTIGYGSPL
;
A
#
# COMPACT_ATOMS: atom_id res chain seq x y z
N GLY A 1 -4.81 -9.76 -12.90
CA GLY A 1 -3.36 -9.59 -13.02
C GLY A 1 -2.73 -9.10 -11.74
N LEU A 2 -3.01 -7.86 -11.33
CA LEU A 2 -2.39 -7.22 -10.15
C LEU A 2 -2.52 -8.06 -8.86
N PRO A 3 -3.68 -8.62 -8.48
CA PRO A 3 -3.77 -9.39 -7.23
C PRO A 3 -2.81 -10.57 -7.16
N MET A 4 -2.54 -11.22 -8.28
CA MET A 4 -1.60 -12.36 -8.32
C MET A 4 -0.15 -11.89 -8.38
N GLY A 5 0.16 -10.89 -9.21
CA GLY A 5 1.51 -10.35 -9.32
C GLY A 5 2.02 -9.72 -8.03
N SER A 6 1.15 -8.98 -7.33
CA SER A 6 1.50 -8.29 -6.08
C SER A 6 1.23 -9.12 -4.81
N ALA A 7 0.78 -10.38 -4.93
CA ALA A 7 0.54 -11.25 -3.78
C ALA A 7 1.76 -11.40 -2.87
N PRO A 8 3.00 -11.60 -3.36
CA PRO A 8 4.18 -11.69 -2.50
C PRO A 8 4.45 -10.40 -1.71
N ILE A 9 4.19 -9.23 -2.31
CA ILE A 9 4.34 -7.93 -1.65
C ILE A 9 3.34 -7.83 -0.50
N GLY A 10 2.04 -8.03 -0.79
CA GLY A 10 0.99 -7.98 0.21
C GLY A 10 1.20 -8.99 1.34
N TYR A 11 1.53 -10.23 0.99
CA TYR A 11 1.84 -11.27 1.97
C TYR A 11 2.99 -10.86 2.90
N THR A 12 4.10 -10.36 2.34
CA THR A 12 5.26 -9.96 3.14
C THR A 12 4.92 -8.83 4.10
N ILE A 13 4.13 -7.84 3.65
CA ILE A 13 3.67 -6.75 4.51
C ILE A 13 2.87 -7.30 5.68
N PHE A 14 1.82 -8.09 5.41
CA PHE A 14 0.91 -8.60 6.44
C PHE A 14 1.56 -9.63 7.38
N ALA A 15 2.37 -10.54 6.84
CA ALA A 15 2.96 -11.62 7.62
C ALA A 15 4.12 -11.17 8.51
N ASP A 16 4.93 -10.20 8.05
CA ASP A 16 6.21 -9.92 8.69
C ASP A 16 6.33 -8.51 9.29
N PHE A 17 5.47 -7.55 8.89
CA PHE A 17 5.65 -6.16 9.23
C PHE A 17 4.42 -5.45 9.78
N LEU A 18 3.23 -5.75 9.27
CA LEU A 18 2.00 -5.02 9.62
C LEU A 18 1.59 -5.31 11.07
N LYS A 19 1.47 -4.27 11.87
CA LYS A 19 0.93 -4.32 13.22
C LYS A 19 -0.58 -4.18 13.15
N PHE A 20 -1.33 -5.25 13.42
CA PHE A 20 -2.78 -5.27 13.31
C PHE A 20 -3.43 -6.19 14.34
N ASN A 21 -4.75 -6.02 14.53
CA ASN A 21 -5.58 -6.93 15.31
C ASN A 21 -6.88 -7.22 14.54
N PRO A 22 -7.05 -8.41 13.97
CA PRO A 22 -8.24 -8.70 13.16
C PRO A 22 -9.54 -8.75 13.98
N LYS A 23 -9.45 -8.92 15.31
CA LYS A 23 -10.61 -8.88 16.22
C LYS A 23 -10.96 -7.45 16.64
N ASP A 24 -10.05 -6.51 16.46
CA ASP A 24 -10.25 -5.07 16.65
C ASP A 24 -9.67 -4.30 15.47
N PRO A 25 -10.34 -4.36 14.30
CA PRO A 25 -9.86 -3.73 13.08
C PRO A 25 -9.83 -2.20 13.15
N LYS A 26 -10.32 -1.61 14.24
CA LYS A 26 -10.29 -0.17 14.48
C LYS A 26 -9.31 0.24 15.58
N TRP A 27 -8.47 -0.68 16.07
CA TRP A 27 -7.45 -0.36 17.05
C TRP A 27 -6.63 0.89 16.62
N ASP A 28 -6.54 1.87 17.51
CA ASP A 28 -6.03 3.20 17.15
C ASP A 28 -4.57 3.17 16.67
N ASP A 29 -3.70 2.37 17.31
CA ASP A 29 -2.28 2.29 16.97
C ASP A 29 -1.93 1.11 16.04
N ARG A 30 -2.91 0.61 15.25
CA ARG A 30 -2.64 -0.34 14.18
C ARG A 30 -1.89 0.33 13.04
N ASP A 31 -1.06 -0.43 12.33
CA ASP A 31 -0.55 0.02 11.02
C ASP A 31 -1.70 0.13 10.00
N ARG A 32 -1.53 0.94 9.00
CA ARG A 32 -2.49 1.15 7.92
C ARG A 32 -1.98 0.50 6.63
N PHE A 33 -2.82 -0.32 6.00
CA PHE A 33 -2.57 -0.79 4.64
C PHE A 33 -3.58 -0.15 3.69
N VAL A 34 -3.09 0.51 2.65
CA VAL A 34 -3.92 1.20 1.64
C VAL A 34 -3.63 0.61 0.27
N LEU A 35 -4.62 -0.01 -0.33
CA LEU A 35 -4.56 -0.42 -1.73
C LEU A 35 -5.02 0.75 -2.61
N SER A 36 -4.06 1.59 -3.05
CA SER A 36 -4.36 2.73 -3.93
C SER A 36 -4.79 2.29 -5.32
N ALA A 37 -4.25 1.18 -5.83
CA ALA A 37 -4.72 0.51 -7.03
C ALA A 37 -6.01 -0.29 -6.75
N GLY A 38 -7.10 0.40 -6.41
CA GLY A 38 -8.34 -0.19 -5.90
C GLY A 38 -9.00 -1.23 -6.80
N HIS A 39 -8.70 -1.23 -8.10
CA HIS A 39 -9.14 -2.29 -9.03
C HIS A 39 -8.56 -3.67 -8.70
N GLY A 40 -7.48 -3.73 -7.92
CA GLY A 40 -6.88 -4.95 -7.38
C GLY A 40 -7.51 -5.43 -6.07
N SER A 41 -8.71 -5.01 -5.74
CA SER A 41 -9.40 -5.22 -4.44
C SER A 41 -9.40 -6.66 -3.94
N MET A 42 -9.42 -7.66 -4.83
CA MET A 42 -9.33 -9.07 -4.43
C MET A 42 -8.02 -9.40 -3.70
N LEU A 43 -6.91 -8.68 -3.97
CA LEU A 43 -5.69 -8.83 -3.19
C LEU A 43 -5.95 -8.45 -1.72
N ASP A 44 -6.53 -7.29 -1.49
CA ASP A 44 -6.82 -6.78 -0.15
C ASP A 44 -7.77 -7.75 0.59
N TYR A 45 -8.88 -8.14 -0.03
CA TYR A 45 -9.83 -9.08 0.57
C TYR A 45 -9.22 -10.45 0.87
N SER A 46 -8.35 -10.96 0.00
CA SER A 46 -7.66 -12.22 0.23
C SER A 46 -6.69 -12.13 1.40
N LEU A 47 -5.96 -11.03 1.54
CA LEU A 47 -5.07 -10.78 2.68
C LEU A 47 -5.89 -10.66 3.96
N LEU A 48 -6.94 -9.85 3.98
CA LEU A 48 -7.80 -9.70 5.15
C LEU A 48 -8.42 -11.05 5.58
N TYR A 49 -8.88 -11.87 4.64
CA TYR A 49 -9.36 -13.23 4.92
C TYR A 49 -8.27 -14.13 5.53
N LEU A 50 -7.09 -14.18 4.90
CA LEU A 50 -5.98 -15.04 5.33
C LEU A 50 -5.44 -14.65 6.70
N PHE A 51 -5.48 -13.37 7.04
CA PHE A 51 -4.98 -12.84 8.31
C PHE A 51 -6.09 -12.67 9.38
N GLY A 52 -7.27 -13.26 9.14
CA GLY A 52 -8.28 -13.53 10.18
C GLY A 52 -9.27 -12.40 10.44
N TYR A 53 -9.41 -11.44 9.54
CA TYR A 53 -10.49 -10.46 9.61
C TYR A 53 -11.85 -11.13 9.31
N ASP A 54 -12.93 -10.46 9.67
CA ASP A 54 -14.30 -10.95 9.47
C ASP A 54 -14.73 -10.90 8.01
N ILE A 55 -14.04 -11.69 7.19
CA ILE A 55 -14.36 -11.99 5.79
C ILE A 55 -14.41 -13.51 5.64
N SER A 56 -15.45 -14.03 5.03
CA SER A 56 -15.61 -15.45 4.81
C SER A 56 -15.10 -15.88 3.43
N LYS A 57 -14.87 -17.18 3.25
CA LYS A 57 -14.61 -17.75 1.92
C LYS A 57 -15.78 -17.50 0.97
N GLU A 58 -17.01 -17.51 1.49
CA GLU A 58 -18.21 -17.22 0.72
C GLU A 58 -18.22 -15.78 0.19
N ASP A 59 -17.78 -14.80 1.01
CA ASP A 59 -17.60 -13.41 0.55
C ASP A 59 -16.62 -13.34 -0.63
N LEU A 60 -15.48 -14.05 -0.55
CA LEU A 60 -14.50 -14.10 -1.64
C LEU A 60 -15.08 -14.75 -2.90
N MET A 61 -15.84 -15.84 -2.77
CA MET A 61 -16.48 -16.52 -3.90
C MET A 61 -17.56 -15.67 -4.57
N ASN A 62 -18.18 -14.76 -3.85
CA ASN A 62 -19.19 -13.83 -4.31
C ASN A 62 -18.64 -12.41 -4.55
N PHE A 63 -17.39 -12.32 -4.99
CA PHE A 63 -16.76 -11.06 -5.34
C PHE A 63 -17.61 -10.24 -6.31
N ARG A 64 -17.81 -8.94 -6.00
CA ARG A 64 -18.65 -8.01 -6.76
C ARG A 64 -20.15 -8.33 -6.76
N GLN A 65 -20.62 -9.23 -5.91
CA GLN A 65 -22.04 -9.50 -5.79
C GLN A 65 -22.67 -8.65 -4.69
N LEU A 66 -23.89 -8.19 -4.93
CA LEU A 66 -24.63 -7.37 -3.97
C LEU A 66 -24.86 -8.15 -2.66
N GLY A 67 -24.65 -7.48 -1.53
CA GLY A 67 -24.88 -8.06 -0.20
C GLY A 67 -23.69 -8.77 0.42
N TYR A 68 -22.58 -8.93 -0.32
CA TYR A 68 -21.34 -9.52 0.19
C TYR A 68 -20.28 -8.45 0.55
N LYS A 69 -19.33 -8.80 1.43
CA LYS A 69 -18.32 -7.89 1.96
C LYS A 69 -17.18 -7.57 0.99
N THR A 70 -17.26 -8.00 -0.27
CA THR A 70 -16.19 -7.90 -1.26
C THR A 70 -16.63 -7.11 -2.51
N PRO A 71 -16.91 -5.81 -2.40
CA PRO A 71 -17.27 -4.96 -3.53
C PRO A 71 -16.15 -4.89 -4.56
N GLY A 72 -16.44 -4.33 -5.74
CA GLY A 72 -15.47 -4.25 -6.86
C GLY A 72 -14.24 -3.42 -6.56
N HIS A 73 -14.35 -2.45 -5.66
CA HIS A 73 -13.26 -1.63 -5.12
C HIS A 73 -13.37 -1.60 -3.59
N PRO A 74 -12.26 -1.42 -2.85
CA PRO A 74 -12.32 -1.35 -1.39
C PRO A 74 -13.21 -0.19 -0.92
N GLU A 75 -14.09 -0.48 0.04
CA GLU A 75 -14.99 0.50 0.63
C GLU A 75 -14.82 0.55 2.14
N TYR A 76 -14.41 1.73 2.65
CA TYR A 76 -14.28 1.96 4.08
C TYR A 76 -15.63 1.82 4.80
N GLY A 77 -15.62 1.07 5.90
CA GLY A 77 -16.82 0.82 6.70
C GLY A 77 -17.73 -0.30 6.18
N HIS A 78 -17.51 -0.78 4.94
CA HIS A 78 -18.22 -1.93 4.38
C HIS A 78 -17.45 -3.24 4.62
N THR A 79 -16.17 -3.25 4.28
CA THR A 79 -15.28 -4.40 4.49
C THR A 79 -14.42 -4.19 5.73
N PRO A 80 -14.48 -5.07 6.75
CA PRO A 80 -13.63 -4.97 7.93
C PRO A 80 -12.15 -5.02 7.57
N GLY A 81 -11.37 -4.03 8.04
CA GLY A 81 -9.93 -3.92 7.78
C GLY A 81 -9.56 -3.01 6.59
N VAL A 82 -10.51 -2.61 5.75
CA VAL A 82 -10.28 -1.61 4.72
C VAL A 82 -10.13 -0.23 5.34
N GLU A 83 -9.00 0.42 5.12
CA GLU A 83 -8.63 1.69 5.76
C GLU A 83 -9.19 2.92 5.06
N THR A 84 -9.42 2.85 3.75
CA THR A 84 -10.01 3.92 2.96
C THR A 84 -10.68 3.38 1.70
N THR A 85 -11.71 4.07 1.23
CA THR A 85 -12.34 3.78 -0.05
C THR A 85 -11.41 4.20 -1.17
N THR A 86 -11.11 3.28 -2.10
CA THR A 86 -10.29 3.51 -3.28
C THR A 86 -11.00 3.05 -4.54
N GLY A 87 -10.43 3.38 -5.70
CA GLY A 87 -11.02 3.13 -7.03
C GLY A 87 -10.60 4.24 -7.97
N PRO A 88 -10.93 5.52 -7.68
CA PRO A 88 -10.28 6.63 -8.37
C PRO A 88 -8.77 6.61 -8.09
N LEU A 89 -7.97 6.45 -9.15
CA LEU A 89 -6.52 6.31 -9.04
C LEU A 89 -5.87 7.55 -8.39
N GLY A 90 -4.78 7.34 -7.66
CA GLY A 90 -4.06 8.41 -6.94
C GLY A 90 -4.66 8.79 -5.58
N GLN A 91 -5.97 8.61 -5.38
CA GLN A 91 -6.64 9.02 -4.13
C GLN A 91 -6.15 8.24 -2.92
N GLY A 92 -5.85 6.94 -3.07
CA GLY A 92 -5.31 6.11 -1.98
C GLY A 92 -3.96 6.61 -1.49
N ILE A 93 -3.06 7.03 -2.38
CA ILE A 93 -1.77 7.64 -2.02
C ILE A 93 -2.01 8.92 -1.21
N ALA A 94 -2.88 9.80 -1.66
CA ALA A 94 -3.18 11.06 -0.97
C ALA A 94 -3.79 10.82 0.42
N ASN A 95 -4.72 9.86 0.55
CA ASN A 95 -5.27 9.46 1.85
C ASN A 95 -4.19 8.90 2.79
N ALA A 96 -3.28 8.09 2.28
CA ALA A 96 -2.18 7.53 3.06
C ALA A 96 -1.20 8.60 3.55
N VAL A 97 -0.93 9.61 2.74
CA VAL A 97 -0.16 10.79 3.18
C VAL A 97 -0.88 11.48 4.34
N GLY A 98 -2.20 11.67 4.24
CA GLY A 98 -3.02 12.21 5.34
C GLY A 98 -2.96 11.36 6.62
N MET A 99 -2.96 10.02 6.49
CA MET A 99 -2.81 9.09 7.63
C MET A 99 -1.42 9.22 8.28
N ALA A 100 -0.36 9.35 7.49
CA ALA A 100 0.99 9.55 8.01
C ALA A 100 1.15 10.91 8.70
N VAL A 101 0.50 11.97 8.20
CA VAL A 101 0.42 13.27 8.88
C VAL A 101 -0.30 13.14 10.22
N ALA A 102 -1.41 12.43 10.24
CA ALA A 102 -2.18 12.21 11.47
C ALA A 102 -1.35 11.45 12.52
N GLU A 103 -0.63 10.41 12.11
CA GLU A 103 0.30 9.68 13.00
C GLU A 103 1.35 10.62 13.58
N ALA A 104 2.08 11.37 12.74
CA ALA A 104 3.12 12.29 13.17
C ALA A 104 2.59 13.36 14.15
N HIS A 105 1.41 13.92 13.85
CA HIS A 105 0.75 14.90 14.72
C HIS A 105 0.35 14.30 16.09
N LEU A 106 -0.27 13.13 16.07
CA LEU A 106 -0.72 12.45 17.30
C LEU A 106 0.49 12.00 18.12
N ALA A 107 1.54 11.46 17.48
CA ALA A 107 2.78 11.10 18.17
C ALA A 107 3.42 12.31 18.85
N ALA A 108 3.54 13.44 18.15
CA ALA A 108 4.07 14.68 18.74
C ALA A 108 3.21 15.22 19.89
N THR A 109 1.89 14.99 19.83
CA THR A 109 0.95 15.46 20.85
C THR A 109 0.96 14.57 22.10
N PHE A 110 0.92 13.25 21.92
CA PHE A 110 0.61 12.31 23.00
C PHE A 110 1.80 11.49 23.49
N ASN A 111 2.81 11.22 22.66
CA ASN A 111 3.97 10.44 23.09
C ASN A 111 4.78 11.19 24.14
N ARG A 112 5.37 10.44 25.07
CA ARG A 112 6.30 10.93 26.08
C ARG A 112 7.51 9.98 26.11
N GLU A 113 8.60 10.44 26.68
CA GLU A 113 9.80 9.62 26.83
C GLU A 113 9.47 8.32 27.57
N GLY A 114 9.80 7.18 26.97
CA GLY A 114 9.47 5.85 27.47
C GLY A 114 8.01 5.38 27.26
N PHE A 115 7.14 6.23 26.68
CA PHE A 115 5.73 5.93 26.44
C PHE A 115 5.29 6.29 25.02
N PRO A 116 5.72 5.53 23.98
CA PRO A 116 5.29 5.73 22.60
C PRO A 116 3.92 5.08 22.40
N ILE A 117 2.83 5.83 22.63
CA ILE A 117 1.46 5.33 22.49
C ILE A 117 0.89 5.46 21.09
N VAL A 118 1.53 6.25 20.24
CA VAL A 118 1.24 6.39 18.81
C VAL A 118 2.52 6.08 18.05
N ASP A 119 2.56 4.92 17.38
CA ASP A 119 3.75 4.43 16.69
C ASP A 119 3.35 3.44 15.59
N HIS A 120 2.67 3.92 14.55
CA HIS A 120 2.21 3.07 13.46
C HIS A 120 2.70 3.56 12.09
N TYR A 121 2.89 2.61 11.21
CA TYR A 121 3.26 2.84 9.81
C TYR A 121 2.03 2.90 8.91
N THR A 122 2.19 3.57 7.77
CA THR A 122 1.25 3.51 6.66
C THR A 122 1.93 2.89 5.46
N TYR A 123 1.42 1.75 5.01
CA TYR A 123 1.88 1.00 3.84
C TYR A 123 0.89 1.20 2.70
N VAL A 124 1.39 1.51 1.51
CA VAL A 124 0.55 1.77 0.34
C VAL A 124 1.00 0.90 -0.83
N LEU A 125 0.06 0.27 -1.53
CA LEU A 125 0.33 -0.39 -2.80
C LEU A 125 -0.34 0.38 -3.93
N CYS A 126 0.44 0.81 -4.91
CA CYS A 126 -0.03 1.54 -6.09
C CYS A 126 0.56 0.95 -7.38
N GLY A 127 -0.05 1.25 -8.50
CA GLY A 127 0.45 0.97 -9.85
C GLY A 127 0.71 2.27 -10.62
N ASP A 128 1.08 2.13 -11.89
CA ASP A 128 1.40 3.24 -12.81
C ASP A 128 0.30 4.30 -12.84
N GLY A 129 -0.95 3.89 -13.07
CA GLY A 129 -2.08 4.81 -13.15
C GLY A 129 -2.30 5.64 -11.89
N CYS A 130 -1.89 5.15 -10.71
CA CYS A 130 -1.91 5.98 -9.50
C CYS A 130 -0.87 7.09 -9.56
N LEU A 131 0.30 6.83 -10.14
CA LEU A 131 1.40 7.78 -10.26
C LEU A 131 1.23 8.77 -11.40
N GLU A 132 0.37 8.46 -12.38
CA GLU A 132 -0.02 9.36 -13.47
C GLU A 132 -0.97 10.48 -13.00
N GLU A 133 -1.67 10.28 -11.90
CA GLU A 133 -2.61 11.26 -11.35
C GLU A 133 -1.90 12.43 -10.65
N GLY A 134 -2.31 13.67 -10.96
CA GLY A 134 -1.72 14.89 -10.40
C GLY A 134 -1.74 14.95 -8.87
N ILE A 135 -2.81 14.45 -8.24
CA ILE A 135 -2.94 14.41 -6.78
C ILE A 135 -1.81 13.59 -6.12
N SER A 136 -1.34 12.51 -6.78
CA SER A 136 -0.22 11.71 -6.27
C SER A 136 1.06 12.51 -6.23
N TYR A 137 1.33 13.31 -7.27
CA TYR A 137 2.50 14.19 -7.31
C TYR A 137 2.46 15.21 -6.17
N GLU A 138 1.35 15.88 -5.99
CA GLU A 138 1.17 16.91 -4.95
C GLU A 138 1.32 16.31 -3.55
N ALA A 139 0.63 15.19 -3.28
CA ALA A 139 0.69 14.51 -1.99
C ALA A 139 2.10 13.96 -1.67
N CYS A 140 2.78 13.37 -2.65
CA CYS A 140 4.14 12.83 -2.46
C CYS A 140 5.17 13.95 -2.25
N SER A 141 5.04 15.09 -2.94
CA SER A 141 5.88 16.27 -2.71
C SER A 141 5.69 16.80 -1.28
N PHE A 142 4.45 16.85 -0.81
CA PHE A 142 4.14 17.23 0.56
C PHE A 142 4.76 16.25 1.58
N ALA A 143 4.63 14.95 1.35
CA ALA A 143 5.16 13.92 2.25
C ALA A 143 6.68 14.01 2.38
N GLY A 144 7.42 14.22 1.29
CA GLY A 144 8.87 14.42 1.31
C GLY A 144 9.27 15.71 2.04
N THR A 145 8.54 16.81 1.78
CA THR A 145 8.78 18.10 2.45
C THR A 145 8.61 18.00 3.97
N HIS A 146 7.64 17.22 4.43
CA HIS A 146 7.35 17.03 5.86
C HIS A 146 8.05 15.81 6.48
N GLN A 147 8.93 15.14 5.72
CA GLN A 147 9.76 14.04 6.23
C GLN A 147 8.93 12.92 6.91
N LEU A 148 7.86 12.47 6.25
CA LEU A 148 6.95 11.47 6.81
C LEU A 148 7.55 10.05 6.76
N GLY A 149 8.55 9.77 7.60
CA GLY A 149 9.38 8.55 7.56
C GLY A 149 8.64 7.26 7.85
N LYS A 150 7.40 7.31 8.38
CA LYS A 150 6.55 6.12 8.59
C LYS A 150 5.59 5.84 7.42
N LEU A 151 5.77 6.51 6.28
CA LEU A 151 5.04 6.24 5.04
C LEU A 151 5.92 5.42 4.10
N ILE A 152 5.44 4.22 3.73
CA ILE A 152 6.14 3.31 2.81
C ILE A 152 5.21 2.98 1.65
N LEU A 153 5.59 3.43 0.46
CA LEU A 153 4.87 3.22 -0.80
C LEU A 153 5.52 2.06 -1.57
N PHE A 154 4.72 1.07 -1.97
CA PHE A 154 5.10 0.00 -2.87
C PHE A 154 4.54 0.31 -4.25
N TYR A 155 5.41 0.46 -5.21
CA TYR A 155 5.05 0.66 -6.60
C TYR A 155 5.13 -0.66 -7.35
N ASP A 156 3.98 -1.15 -7.81
CA ASP A 156 3.84 -2.29 -8.71
C ASP A 156 4.24 -1.84 -10.12
N ASP A 157 5.54 -1.95 -10.42
CA ASP A 157 6.18 -1.56 -11.68
C ASP A 157 6.23 -2.78 -12.61
N ASN A 158 5.06 -3.18 -13.12
CA ASN A 158 4.89 -4.41 -13.91
C ASN A 158 4.95 -4.20 -15.42
N ASP A 159 5.26 -2.98 -15.89
CA ASP A 159 5.35 -2.57 -17.28
C ASP A 159 4.01 -2.66 -18.08
N ILE A 160 2.87 -2.89 -17.42
CA ILE A 160 1.56 -3.06 -18.06
C ILE A 160 0.56 -2.01 -17.59
N THR A 161 -0.06 -1.33 -18.54
CA THR A 161 -1.20 -0.43 -18.31
C THR A 161 -2.39 -0.87 -19.16
N ILE A 162 -3.54 -1.13 -18.53
CA ILE A 162 -4.78 -1.62 -19.16
C ILE A 162 -4.52 -2.83 -20.06
N GLU A 163 -4.28 -2.64 -21.36
CA GLU A 163 -4.07 -3.68 -22.37
C GLU A 163 -2.72 -3.57 -23.09
N GLY A 164 -1.81 -2.69 -22.64
CA GLY A 164 -0.55 -2.40 -23.32
C GLY A 164 0.61 -2.19 -22.38
N ASN A 165 1.77 -1.99 -22.99
CA ASN A 165 2.96 -1.60 -22.28
C ASN A 165 2.84 -0.14 -21.81
N THR A 166 3.37 0.18 -20.62
CA THR A 166 3.41 1.54 -20.05
C THR A 166 4.11 2.54 -20.95
N ASP A 167 4.95 2.11 -21.89
CA ASP A 167 5.65 2.97 -22.86
C ASP A 167 4.73 3.89 -23.69
N ILE A 168 3.45 3.58 -23.79
CA ILE A 168 2.47 4.38 -24.53
C ILE A 168 1.85 5.51 -23.69
N THR A 169 1.89 5.41 -22.35
CA THR A 169 1.25 6.39 -21.44
C THR A 169 2.21 7.02 -20.46
N PHE A 170 3.22 6.29 -19.99
CA PHE A 170 4.02 6.67 -18.84
C PHE A 170 5.51 6.34 -19.03
N LYS A 171 6.32 7.36 -19.34
CA LYS A 171 7.76 7.23 -19.65
C LYS A 171 8.68 7.98 -18.71
N GLU A 172 8.16 8.51 -17.62
CA GLU A 172 9.00 9.26 -16.69
C GLU A 172 9.90 8.36 -15.84
N ASP A 173 11.02 8.89 -15.39
CA ASP A 173 11.86 8.24 -14.39
C ASP A 173 11.25 8.46 -13.00
N VAL A 174 10.43 7.50 -12.56
CA VAL A 174 9.76 7.52 -11.24
C VAL A 174 10.79 7.62 -10.11
N ALA A 175 11.93 6.92 -10.23
CA ALA A 175 12.97 6.96 -9.21
C ALA A 175 13.57 8.37 -9.07
N MET A 176 13.79 9.04 -10.18
CA MET A 176 14.30 10.42 -10.18
C MET A 176 13.26 11.39 -9.62
N ARG A 177 11.99 11.23 -9.99
CA ARG A 177 10.88 12.05 -9.45
C ARG A 177 10.83 11.98 -7.93
N PHE A 178 10.80 10.78 -7.36
CA PHE A 178 10.70 10.61 -5.91
C PHE A 178 11.95 11.08 -5.17
N LYS A 179 13.15 10.89 -5.75
CA LYS A 179 14.40 11.49 -5.22
C LYS A 179 14.31 13.01 -5.16
N ALA A 180 13.82 13.64 -6.23
CA ALA A 180 13.65 15.10 -6.28
C ALA A 180 12.63 15.61 -5.25
N GLN A 181 11.67 14.78 -4.87
CA GLN A 181 10.69 15.08 -3.81
C GLN A 181 11.19 14.77 -2.39
N GLY A 182 12.45 14.32 -2.21
CA GLY A 182 13.02 14.03 -0.89
C GLY A 182 12.67 12.67 -0.32
N TRP A 183 12.32 11.69 -1.16
CA TRP A 183 12.02 10.32 -0.73
C TRP A 183 13.25 9.42 -0.76
N GLN A 184 13.30 8.45 0.16
CA GLN A 184 14.18 7.28 0.01
C GLN A 184 13.62 6.41 -1.12
N VAL A 185 14.46 6.08 -2.11
CA VAL A 185 14.09 5.24 -3.26
C VAL A 185 14.83 3.91 -3.18
N LEU A 186 14.07 2.82 -3.10
CA LEU A 186 14.56 1.45 -3.01
C LEU A 186 14.00 0.62 -4.18
N LYS A 187 14.68 -0.48 -4.53
CA LYS A 187 14.27 -1.37 -5.62
C LYS A 187 14.23 -2.82 -5.17
N VAL A 188 13.27 -3.55 -5.74
CA VAL A 188 13.10 -5.00 -5.65
C VAL A 188 12.93 -5.51 -7.07
N ASP A 189 14.01 -6.06 -7.64
CA ASP A 189 14.05 -6.47 -9.05
C ASP A 189 13.27 -7.78 -9.31
N ASP A 190 12.98 -8.55 -8.27
CA ASP A 190 12.09 -9.71 -8.33
C ASP A 190 11.17 -9.70 -7.09
N ALA A 191 9.90 -9.37 -7.31
CA ALA A 191 8.90 -9.33 -6.25
C ALA A 191 8.55 -10.73 -5.68
N ASN A 192 8.97 -11.83 -6.32
CA ASN A 192 8.81 -13.19 -5.79
C ASN A 192 9.94 -13.58 -4.80
N ASP A 193 11.04 -12.83 -4.75
CA ASP A 193 12.07 -13.00 -3.72
C ASP A 193 11.61 -12.35 -2.40
N LEU A 194 10.94 -13.16 -1.55
CA LEU A 194 10.44 -12.71 -0.26
C LEU A 194 11.56 -12.22 0.68
N ASP A 195 12.77 -12.77 0.58
CA ASP A 195 13.87 -12.33 1.42
C ASP A 195 14.42 -10.97 0.96
N LEU A 196 14.43 -10.71 -0.33
CA LEU A 196 14.75 -9.39 -0.88
C LEU A 196 13.69 -8.37 -0.43
N LEU A 197 12.40 -8.70 -0.53
CA LEU A 197 11.32 -7.85 -0.01
C LEU A 197 11.52 -7.53 1.48
N ARG A 198 11.74 -8.54 2.31
CA ARG A 198 11.96 -8.36 3.75
C ARG A 198 13.15 -7.44 4.06
N ARG A 199 14.27 -7.66 3.39
CA ARG A 199 15.48 -6.82 3.57
C ARG A 199 15.21 -5.38 3.15
N THR A 200 14.50 -5.19 2.05
CA THR A 200 14.19 -3.86 1.51
C THR A 200 13.20 -3.11 2.42
N ILE A 201 12.19 -3.78 2.94
CA ILE A 201 11.24 -3.17 3.89
C ILE A 201 11.96 -2.78 5.19
N ARG A 202 12.86 -3.63 5.72
CA ARG A 202 13.67 -3.26 6.89
C ARG A 202 14.54 -2.03 6.62
N LYS A 203 15.10 -1.91 5.41
CA LYS A 203 15.87 -0.73 5.01
C LYS A 203 15.00 0.51 4.92
N ALA A 204 13.78 0.40 4.40
CA ALA A 204 12.81 1.49 4.39
C ALA A 204 12.48 1.96 5.81
N LYS A 205 12.18 1.03 6.71
CA LYS A 205 11.86 1.34 8.12
C LYS A 205 13.04 1.89 8.93
N ALA A 206 14.27 1.68 8.49
CA ALA A 206 15.47 2.22 9.14
C ALA A 206 15.69 3.70 8.83
N ASP A 207 15.11 4.23 7.78
CA ASP A 207 15.12 5.66 7.46
C ASP A 207 13.88 6.32 8.07
N THR A 208 14.06 7.03 9.16
CA THR A 208 12.97 7.71 9.89
C THR A 208 12.73 9.14 9.41
N ASP A 209 13.63 9.66 8.58
CA ASP A 209 13.65 11.06 8.18
C ASP A 209 13.06 11.29 6.78
N HIS A 210 12.83 10.20 6.03
CA HIS A 210 12.27 10.29 4.68
C HIS A 210 11.16 9.26 4.48
N PRO A 211 10.06 9.61 3.80
CA PRO A 211 9.14 8.61 3.29
C PRO A 211 9.87 7.72 2.27
N SER A 212 9.47 6.46 2.15
CA SER A 212 10.13 5.50 1.27
C SER A 212 9.23 5.05 0.15
N ILE A 213 9.79 4.96 -1.07
CA ILE A 213 9.18 4.21 -2.17
C ILE A 213 10.03 2.98 -2.47
N ILE A 214 9.38 1.82 -2.55
CA ILE A 214 9.96 0.55 -2.97
C ILE A 214 9.40 0.22 -4.35
N MET A 215 10.23 0.37 -5.37
CA MET A 215 9.88 0.00 -6.75
C MET A 215 10.02 -1.50 -6.91
N CYS A 216 8.91 -2.20 -7.08
CA CYS A 216 8.86 -3.65 -7.18
C CYS A 216 8.60 -4.08 -8.63
N LYS A 217 9.36 -5.05 -9.13
CA LYS A 217 9.14 -5.69 -10.42
C LYS A 217 8.43 -7.03 -10.25
N PRO A 218 7.08 -7.07 -10.17
CA PRO A 218 6.34 -8.31 -10.21
C PRO A 218 6.07 -8.74 -11.65
N THR A 219 5.79 -10.02 -11.83
CA THR A 219 5.19 -10.53 -13.05
C THR A 219 3.68 -10.49 -12.91
N ILE A 220 3.01 -9.65 -13.72
CA ILE A 220 1.55 -9.53 -13.67
C ILE A 220 0.88 -10.90 -13.91
N GLY A 221 -0.07 -11.26 -13.05
CA GLY A 221 -0.76 -12.56 -13.14
C GLY A 221 0.11 -13.78 -12.82
N TYR A 222 1.24 -13.60 -12.14
CA TYR A 222 2.14 -14.70 -11.77
C TYR A 222 1.39 -15.87 -11.11
N GLY A 223 1.62 -17.09 -11.63
CA GLY A 223 0.95 -18.31 -11.16
C GLY A 223 -0.45 -18.54 -11.72
N SER A 224 -0.95 -17.69 -12.64
CA SER A 224 -2.19 -17.98 -13.36
C SER A 224 -1.99 -19.18 -14.30
N PRO A 225 -2.92 -20.16 -14.34
CA PRO A 225 -2.93 -21.13 -15.41
C PRO A 225 -3.20 -20.39 -16.73
N LEU A 226 -2.45 -20.72 -17.77
CA LEU A 226 -2.65 -20.24 -19.13
C LEU A 226 -3.91 -20.83 -19.75
#